data_cfc440852891a92f20772cadd28bfd9c
#
_entry.id   cfc440852891a92f20772cadd28bfd9c
#
_cell.length_a   1.000
_cell.length_b   1.000
_cell.length_c   1.000
_cell.angle_alpha   90.00
_cell.angle_beta   90.00
_cell.angle_gamma   90.00
#
_symmetry.space_group_name_H-M   'P 1'
#
loop_
_entity.id
_entity.type
_entity.pdbx_description
1 polymer ?
#
loop_
_entity_poly.entity_id
_entity_poly.type
_entity_poly.pdbx_seq_one_letter_code
_entity_poly.pdbx_strand_id
1 'polypeptide(L)'
;MRLSKSILRVFEVRALPGKAELLKQKLSDTSVDVVDGEPGNLGYFFGENISSDGNDLVFISVWKDLDAIKARFGEDWQVSFLPEGYEEIIESCSIRHIEFDGKLVA
;
A
#
# COMPACT_ATOMS: atom_id res chain seq x y z
N MET A 1 -17.34 5.31 10.41
CA MET A 1 -16.50 4.41 11.23
C MET A 1 -15.39 5.19 11.89
N ARG A 2 -15.30 5.12 13.18
CA ARG A 2 -14.23 5.77 13.94
C ARG A 2 -13.01 4.85 13.98
N LEU A 3 -11.84 5.42 13.71
CA LEU A 3 -10.56 4.72 13.75
C LEU A 3 -9.73 5.28 14.89
N SER A 4 -9.17 4.41 15.73
CA SER A 4 -8.35 4.80 16.86
C SER A 4 -7.12 3.92 16.94
N LYS A 5 -5.95 4.55 16.96
CA LYS A 5 -4.63 3.89 16.97
C LYS A 5 -4.49 2.82 15.89
N SER A 6 -5.18 3.05 14.79
CA SER A 6 -5.04 2.23 13.60
C SER A 6 -3.76 2.62 12.85
N ILE A 7 -3.30 1.75 11.96
CA ILE A 7 -2.05 1.97 11.23
C ILE A 7 -2.36 2.09 9.74
N LEU A 8 -1.84 3.15 9.13
CA LEU A 8 -1.74 3.25 7.68
C LEU A 8 -0.39 2.65 7.27
N ARG A 9 -0.44 1.72 6.35
CA ARG A 9 0.76 1.22 5.67
C ARG A 9 0.76 1.86 4.29
N VAL A 10 1.73 2.75 4.06
CA VAL A 10 1.80 3.57 2.85
C VAL A 10 2.94 3.09 1.97
N PHE A 11 2.59 2.48 0.85
CA PHE A 11 3.55 2.05 -0.16
C PHE A 11 3.55 3.08 -1.29
N GLU A 12 4.65 3.82 -1.40
CA GLU A 12 4.85 4.78 -2.48
C GLU A 12 5.78 4.17 -3.51
N VAL A 13 5.43 4.27 -4.78
CA VAL A 13 6.18 3.59 -5.83
C VAL A 13 6.23 4.46 -7.08
N ARG A 14 7.41 4.50 -7.69
CA ARG A 14 7.60 5.20 -8.96
C ARG A 14 7.83 4.17 -10.05
N ALA A 15 7.00 4.24 -11.09
CA ALA A 15 7.14 3.36 -12.24
C ALA A 15 8.32 3.78 -13.12
N LEU A 16 8.95 2.80 -13.75
CA LEU A 16 9.89 3.08 -14.84
C LEU A 16 9.14 3.76 -15.99
N PRO A 17 9.83 4.58 -16.81
CA PRO A 17 9.20 5.22 -17.96
C PRO A 17 8.43 4.22 -18.83
N GLY A 18 7.19 4.54 -19.15
CA GLY A 18 6.31 3.69 -19.96
C GLY A 18 5.67 2.53 -19.22
N LYS A 19 5.90 2.38 -17.91
CA LYS A 19 5.36 1.24 -17.12
C LYS A 19 4.25 1.63 -16.14
N ALA A 20 3.85 2.90 -16.11
CA ALA A 20 2.84 3.36 -15.15
C ALA A 20 1.51 2.62 -15.27
N GLU A 21 1.01 2.39 -16.49
CA GLU A 21 -0.27 1.69 -16.67
C GLU A 21 -0.20 0.24 -16.21
N LEU A 22 0.91 -0.45 -16.49
CA LEU A 22 1.09 -1.81 -16.02
C LEU A 22 1.17 -1.86 -14.49
N LEU A 23 1.87 -0.90 -13.87
CA LEU A 23 1.95 -0.81 -12.41
C LEU A 23 0.59 -0.53 -11.79
N LYS A 24 -0.21 0.37 -12.37
CA LYS A 24 -1.59 0.63 -11.90
C LYS A 24 -2.42 -0.65 -11.91
N GLN A 25 -2.30 -1.45 -12.97
CA GLN A 25 -3.01 -2.71 -13.05
C GLN A 25 -2.55 -3.68 -11.95
N LYS A 26 -1.25 -3.76 -11.68
CA LYS A 26 -0.73 -4.61 -10.63
C LYS A 26 -1.16 -4.16 -9.23
N LEU A 27 -1.30 -2.86 -9.00
CA LEU A 27 -1.83 -2.35 -7.73
C LEU A 27 -3.29 -2.78 -7.54
N SER A 28 -4.10 -2.69 -8.57
CA SER A 28 -5.52 -3.06 -8.49
C SER A 28 -5.74 -4.57 -8.38
N ASP A 29 -4.80 -5.38 -8.82
CA ASP A 29 -4.91 -6.83 -8.80
C ASP A 29 -4.06 -7.46 -7.71
N THR A 30 -2.75 -7.50 -7.91
CA THR A 30 -1.82 -8.22 -7.03
C THR A 30 -1.69 -7.57 -5.65
N SER A 31 -1.57 -6.23 -5.59
CA SER A 31 -1.43 -5.55 -4.30
C SER A 31 -2.73 -5.65 -3.47
N VAL A 32 -3.88 -5.62 -4.13
CA VAL A 32 -5.16 -5.86 -3.45
C VAL A 32 -5.18 -7.27 -2.85
N ASP A 33 -4.74 -8.27 -3.59
CA ASP A 33 -4.72 -9.66 -3.10
C ASP A 33 -3.82 -9.85 -1.88
N VAL A 34 -2.78 -9.02 -1.74
CA VAL A 34 -1.88 -9.08 -0.58
C VAL A 34 -2.61 -8.73 0.73
N VAL A 35 -3.59 -7.83 0.68
CA VAL A 35 -4.22 -7.28 1.88
C VAL A 35 -5.71 -7.60 2.02
N ASP A 36 -6.41 -7.83 0.92
CA ASP A 36 -7.85 -8.04 0.95
C ASP A 36 -8.20 -9.33 1.70
N GLY A 37 -9.11 -9.21 2.67
CA GLY A 37 -9.53 -10.34 3.48
C GLY A 37 -8.55 -10.77 4.56
N GLU A 38 -7.39 -10.12 4.69
CA GLU A 38 -6.44 -10.45 5.74
C GLU A 38 -6.95 -10.02 7.11
N PRO A 39 -6.73 -10.85 8.16
CA PRO A 39 -7.14 -10.49 9.51
C PRO A 39 -6.59 -9.14 9.95
N GLY A 40 -7.48 -8.27 10.41
CA GLY A 40 -7.09 -6.93 10.86
C GLY A 40 -6.94 -5.89 9.77
N ASN A 41 -7.10 -6.25 8.50
CA ASN A 41 -7.16 -5.26 7.43
C ASN A 41 -8.54 -4.60 7.43
N LEU A 42 -8.56 -3.27 7.47
CA LEU A 42 -9.77 -2.46 7.53
C LEU A 42 -10.13 -1.83 6.18
N GLY A 43 -9.23 -1.94 5.21
CA GLY A 43 -9.46 -1.39 3.89
C GLY A 43 -8.16 -1.05 3.19
N TYR A 44 -8.28 -0.59 1.95
CA TYR A 44 -7.13 -0.20 1.14
C TYR A 44 -7.56 0.83 0.10
N PHE A 45 -6.57 1.58 -0.36
CA PHE A 45 -6.74 2.59 -1.41
C PHE A 45 -5.52 2.55 -2.32
N PHE A 46 -5.69 2.89 -3.57
CA PHE A 46 -4.56 3.08 -4.46
C PHE A 46 -4.87 4.20 -5.44
N GLY A 47 -3.82 4.87 -5.88
CA GLY A 47 -4.00 6.02 -6.74
C GLY A 47 -2.70 6.59 -7.24
N GLU A 48 -2.83 7.74 -7.88
CA GLU A 48 -1.75 8.44 -8.54
C GLU A 48 -1.53 9.80 -7.88
N ASN A 49 -0.27 10.20 -7.74
CA ASN A 49 0.06 11.56 -7.32
C ASN A 49 -0.24 12.52 -8.49
N ILE A 50 -1.29 13.31 -8.36
CA ILE A 50 -1.73 14.21 -9.43
C ILE A 50 -0.76 15.37 -9.70
N SER A 51 0.18 15.60 -8.78
CA SER A 51 1.18 16.68 -8.93
C SER A 51 2.48 16.20 -9.56
N SER A 52 2.56 14.94 -9.96
CA SER A 52 3.75 14.38 -10.59
C SER A 52 3.53 14.14 -12.10
N ASP A 53 4.52 13.49 -12.73
CA ASP A 53 4.49 13.21 -14.16
C ASP A 53 3.68 11.98 -14.57
N GLY A 54 2.89 11.43 -13.64
CA GLY A 54 2.07 10.24 -13.89
C GLY A 54 2.75 8.92 -13.53
N ASN A 55 3.99 8.96 -13.09
CA ASN A 55 4.74 7.75 -12.74
C ASN A 55 4.78 7.48 -11.22
N ASP A 56 4.29 8.40 -10.40
CA ASP A 56 4.25 8.23 -8.95
C ASP A 56 2.88 7.73 -8.50
N LEU A 57 2.87 6.52 -7.96
CA LEU A 57 1.67 5.84 -7.51
C LEU A 57 1.76 5.52 -6.03
N VAL A 58 0.62 5.25 -5.42
CA VAL A 58 0.55 4.91 -4.00
C VAL A 58 -0.44 3.77 -3.79
N PHE A 59 -0.10 2.88 -2.86
CA PHE A 59 -1.02 1.87 -2.35
C PHE A 59 -1.03 1.99 -0.83
N ILE A 60 -2.20 2.26 -0.26
CA ILE A 60 -2.38 2.45 1.18
C ILE A 60 -3.27 1.35 1.70
N SER A 61 -2.81 0.64 2.73
CA SER A 61 -3.64 -0.31 3.46
C SER A 61 -3.84 0.17 4.89
N VAL A 62 -5.01 -0.10 5.43
CA VAL A 62 -5.43 0.34 6.76
C VAL A 62 -5.54 -0.89 7.66
N TRP A 63 -4.90 -0.86 8.82
CA TRP A 63 -4.83 -1.99 9.73
C TRP A 63 -5.27 -1.61 11.13
N LYS A 64 -5.93 -2.53 11.83
CA LYS A 64 -6.44 -2.25 13.16
C LYS A 64 -5.34 -1.96 14.17
N ASP A 65 -4.17 -2.59 14.01
CA ASP A 65 -3.02 -2.41 14.90
C ASP A 65 -1.74 -2.93 14.23
N LEU A 66 -0.61 -2.73 14.90
CA LEU A 66 0.68 -3.19 14.42
C LEU A 66 0.79 -4.70 14.40
N ASP A 67 0.17 -5.39 15.36
CA ASP A 67 0.22 -6.85 15.41
C ASP A 67 -0.39 -7.49 14.17
N ALA A 68 -1.45 -6.90 13.62
CA ALA A 68 -2.05 -7.37 12.37
C ALA A 68 -1.08 -7.25 11.19
N ILE A 69 -0.31 -6.16 11.13
CA ILE A 69 0.72 -5.97 10.10
C ILE A 69 1.83 -7.00 10.25
N LYS A 70 2.33 -7.20 11.46
CA LYS A 70 3.38 -8.19 11.73
C LYS A 70 2.91 -9.60 11.41
N ALA A 71 1.67 -9.92 11.71
CA ALA A 71 1.11 -11.24 11.39
C ALA A 71 1.05 -11.47 9.88
N ARG A 72 0.75 -10.44 9.09
CA ARG A 72 0.66 -10.57 7.63
C ARG A 72 2.02 -10.55 6.94
N PHE A 73 2.91 -9.66 7.37
CA PHE A 73 4.17 -9.42 6.66
C PHE A 73 5.40 -10.03 7.35
N GLY A 74 5.26 -10.53 8.56
CA GLY A 74 6.36 -11.20 9.27
C GLY A 74 7.39 -10.25 9.83
N GLU A 75 8.61 -10.76 10.04
CA GLU A 75 9.70 -10.00 10.64
C GLU A 75 10.13 -8.81 9.77
N ASP A 76 9.96 -8.92 8.47
CA ASP A 76 10.35 -7.88 7.52
C ASP A 76 9.21 -6.88 7.23
N TRP A 77 8.28 -6.72 8.17
CA TRP A 77 7.13 -5.85 7.98
C TRP A 77 7.49 -4.40 7.65
N GLN A 78 8.67 -3.93 8.06
CA GLN A 78 9.13 -2.56 7.79
C GLN A 78 9.74 -2.38 6.39
N VAL A 79 9.84 -3.46 5.63
CA VAL A 79 10.39 -3.44 4.29
C VAL A 79 9.26 -3.55 3.28
N SER A 80 9.39 -2.89 2.14
CA SER A 80 8.40 -3.00 1.07
C SER A 80 8.25 -4.46 0.64
N PHE A 81 7.01 -4.93 0.59
CA PHE A 81 6.69 -6.23 0.06
C PHE A 81 6.45 -6.10 -1.44
N LEU A 82 7.31 -6.73 -2.24
CA LEU A 82 7.23 -6.65 -3.70
C LEU A 82 6.83 -8.01 -4.26
N PRO A 83 5.56 -8.19 -4.67
CA PRO A 83 5.16 -9.40 -5.38
C PRO A 83 5.97 -9.58 -6.66
N GLU A 84 6.01 -10.82 -7.15
CA GLU A 84 6.75 -11.16 -8.37
C GLU A 84 6.36 -10.24 -9.53
N GLY A 85 7.36 -9.79 -10.26
CA GLY A 85 7.19 -8.92 -11.43
C GLY A 85 7.22 -7.43 -11.15
N TYR A 86 7.16 -6.99 -9.87
CA TYR A 86 7.18 -5.57 -9.55
C TYR A 86 8.56 -4.95 -9.76
N GLU A 87 9.63 -5.65 -9.42
CA GLU A 87 10.99 -5.13 -9.54
C GLU A 87 11.36 -4.72 -10.96
N GLU A 88 10.76 -5.37 -11.94
CA GLU A 88 11.07 -5.13 -13.35
C GLU A 88 10.44 -3.86 -13.91
N ILE A 89 9.45 -3.30 -13.20
CA ILE A 89 8.67 -2.16 -13.69
C ILE A 89 8.72 -0.94 -12.79
N ILE A 90 9.43 -1.00 -11.68
CA ILE A 90 9.54 0.12 -10.75
C ILE A 90 10.95 0.72 -10.77
N GLU A 91 11.02 2.03 -10.60
CA GLU A 91 12.27 2.77 -10.47
C GLU A 91 12.69 2.84 -9.01
N SER A 92 11.73 3.09 -8.12
CA SER A 92 11.97 3.24 -6.69
C SER A 92 10.68 2.98 -5.92
N CYS A 93 10.83 2.64 -4.65
CA CYS A 93 9.68 2.49 -3.76
C CYS A 93 10.09 2.78 -2.32
N SER A 94 9.10 3.08 -1.50
CA SER A 94 9.28 3.26 -0.07
C SER A 94 8.05 2.77 0.67
N ILE A 95 8.22 2.45 1.96
CA ILE A 95 7.14 2.02 2.83
C ILE A 95 7.18 2.85 4.11
N ARG A 96 6.01 3.30 4.55
CA ARG A 96 5.85 4.05 5.79
C ARG A 96 4.68 3.50 6.57
N HIS A 97 4.76 3.60 7.89
CA HIS A 97 3.69 3.21 8.78
C HIS A 97 3.33 4.42 9.66
N ILE A 98 2.06 4.77 9.66
CA ILE A 98 1.56 5.93 10.39
C ILE A 98 0.44 5.49 11.32
N GLU A 99 0.64 5.68 12.62
CA GLU A 99 -0.44 5.47 13.58
C GLU A 99 -1.35 6.70 13.53
N PHE A 100 -2.65 6.46 13.46
CA PHE A 100 -3.58 7.56 13.29
C PHE A 100 -4.88 7.33 14.04
N ASP A 101 -5.56 8.44 14.30
CA ASP A 101 -6.93 8.48 14.81
C ASP A 101 -7.75 9.26 13.81
N GLY A 102 -8.99 8.87 13.64
CA GLY A 102 -9.83 9.56 12.70
C GLY A 102 -11.21 8.92 12.55
N LYS A 103 -11.91 9.38 11.54
CA LYS A 103 -13.26 8.93 11.28
C LYS A 103 -13.50 8.86 9.78
N LEU A 104 -14.02 7.73 9.33
CA LEU A 104 -14.51 7.61 7.97
C LEU A 104 -15.93 8.13 7.93
N VAL A 105 -16.21 8.99 6.97
CA VAL A 105 -17.54 9.58 6.76
C VAL A 105 -18.16 8.89 5.57
N ALA A 106 -19.37 8.34 5.80
CA ALA A 106 -20.11 7.65 4.74
C ALA A 106 -20.83 8.65 3.83
#